data_0e184f79aa753cb72fcc7d73019e8be8
#
_entry.id   0e184f79aa753cb72fcc7d73019e8be8
#
_cell.length_a   1.000
_cell.length_b   1.000
_cell.length_c   1.000
_cell.angle_alpha   90.00
_cell.angle_beta   90.00
_cell.angle_gamma   90.00
#
_symmetry.space_group_name_H-M   'P 1'
#
loop_
_entity.id
_entity.type
_entity.pdbx_description
1 polymer ?
#
loop_
_entity_poly.entity_id
_entity_poly.type
_entity_poly.pdbx_seq_one_letter_code
_entity_poly.pdbx_strand_id
1 'polypeptide(L)'
;MNKMIPIVMNDQFVRLALIDDYISFIWTSRYYTSGDFQLQVGASAANKDLFLEGYYIIREDDDNVGIIESVTINLNEDGREIMTVKGRFVDSIIGRRIIAKQTTVSGKLSDCIEQLIDENIINPEDTDRQISNFTIDSYTVNTMIEAQYTGKNLLETIASLCETYGIGYKVTINSDNEFVFKLYE
;
A
#
# COMPACT_ATOMS: atom_id res chain seq x y z
N MET A 1 7.33 25.40 -8.00
CA MET A 1 6.76 24.15 -7.46
C MET A 1 7.06 23.06 -8.47
N ASN A 2 7.85 22.06 -8.12
CA ASN A 2 8.13 20.97 -9.07
C ASN A 2 6.82 20.20 -9.32
N LYS A 3 6.52 19.94 -10.60
CA LYS A 3 5.36 19.14 -10.98
C LYS A 3 5.58 17.70 -10.49
N MET A 4 4.64 17.15 -9.74
CA MET A 4 4.66 15.74 -9.35
C MET A 4 4.42 14.89 -10.61
N ILE A 5 5.27 13.93 -10.88
CA ILE A 5 5.19 13.10 -12.08
C ILE A 5 4.90 11.65 -11.65
N PRO A 6 3.66 11.15 -11.86
CA PRO A 6 3.36 9.76 -11.63
C PRO A 6 3.97 8.87 -12.72
N ILE A 7 4.43 7.69 -12.32
CA ILE A 7 4.95 6.64 -13.17
C ILE A 7 4.07 5.42 -12.99
N VAL A 8 3.62 4.83 -14.10
CA VAL A 8 2.85 3.59 -14.09
C VAL A 8 3.80 2.40 -14.16
N MET A 9 3.59 1.42 -13.28
CA MET A 9 4.23 0.11 -13.33
C MET A 9 3.16 -0.98 -13.48
N ASN A 10 3.49 -2.04 -14.20
CA ASN A 10 2.62 -3.22 -14.28
C ASN A 10 2.73 -4.11 -13.02
N ASP A 11 1.99 -5.20 -12.98
CA ASP A 11 1.98 -6.21 -11.92
C ASP A 11 3.30 -6.99 -11.76
N GLN A 12 4.22 -6.88 -12.74
CA GLN A 12 5.59 -7.43 -12.69
C GLN A 12 6.64 -6.36 -12.31
N PHE A 13 6.19 -5.21 -11.80
CA PHE A 13 7.03 -4.08 -11.41
C PHE A 13 7.86 -3.46 -12.54
N VAL A 14 7.44 -3.66 -13.80
CA VAL A 14 8.07 -3.01 -14.95
C VAL A 14 7.47 -1.62 -15.14
N ARG A 15 8.33 -0.59 -15.18
CA ARG A 15 7.90 0.79 -15.48
C ARG A 15 7.43 0.87 -16.92
N LEU A 16 6.18 1.29 -17.14
CA LEU A 16 5.55 1.36 -18.46
C LEU A 16 5.59 2.77 -19.04
N ALA A 17 5.24 3.76 -18.25
CA ALA A 17 5.13 5.14 -18.72
C ALA A 17 5.27 6.14 -17.57
N LEU A 18 5.75 7.32 -17.94
CA LEU A 18 5.78 8.53 -17.14
C LEU A 18 4.62 9.41 -17.59
N ILE A 19 3.80 9.87 -16.67
CA ILE A 19 2.58 10.64 -16.96
C ILE A 19 2.83 12.12 -16.67
N ASP A 20 3.17 12.85 -17.67
CA ASP A 20 3.40 14.30 -17.59
C ASP A 20 2.21 15.13 -18.06
N ASP A 21 1.28 14.54 -18.83
CA ASP A 21 0.03 15.15 -19.28
C ASP A 21 -1.16 14.62 -18.50
N TYR A 22 -1.40 15.21 -17.32
CA TYR A 22 -2.55 14.88 -16.47
C TYR A 22 -3.35 16.14 -16.11
N ILE A 23 -4.64 15.96 -15.85
CA ILE A 23 -5.57 17.03 -15.46
C ILE A 23 -5.40 17.32 -13.97
N SER A 24 -5.35 16.29 -13.13
CA SER A 24 -5.21 16.38 -11.68
C SER A 24 -4.50 15.15 -11.15
N PHE A 25 -3.61 15.35 -10.17
CA PHE A 25 -2.98 14.27 -9.42
C PHE A 25 -2.96 14.63 -7.94
N ILE A 26 -3.65 13.83 -7.15
CA ILE A 26 -3.73 13.92 -5.68
C ILE A 26 -2.99 12.70 -5.14
N TRP A 27 -2.07 12.94 -4.20
CA TRP A 27 -1.27 11.91 -3.55
C TRP A 27 -1.26 12.20 -2.05
N THR A 28 -1.93 11.36 -1.27
CA THR A 28 -2.17 11.61 0.16
C THR A 28 -1.45 10.59 1.00
N SER A 29 -0.32 10.98 1.59
CA SER A 29 0.39 10.16 2.58
C SER A 29 -0.24 10.34 3.96
N ARG A 30 -0.35 9.26 4.73
CA ARG A 30 -0.85 9.28 6.11
C ARG A 30 0.14 8.55 7.01
N TYR A 31 0.19 8.95 8.27
CA TYR A 31 1.18 8.43 9.22
C TYR A 31 0.72 7.13 9.87
N TYR A 32 -0.55 7.00 10.25
CA TYR A 32 -1.10 5.85 10.97
C TYR A 32 -2.04 4.97 10.14
N THR A 33 -2.37 5.36 8.94
CA THR A 33 -3.29 4.63 8.07
C THR A 33 -2.78 4.63 6.64
N SER A 34 -3.30 3.72 5.83
CA SER A 34 -2.96 3.67 4.40
C SER A 34 -3.27 5.00 3.71
N GLY A 35 -2.32 5.49 2.93
CA GLY A 35 -2.53 6.61 2.04
C GLY A 35 -3.34 6.23 0.80
N ASP A 36 -3.66 7.23 -0.02
CA ASP A 36 -4.40 7.03 -1.27
C ASP A 36 -3.94 7.99 -2.37
N PHE A 37 -4.36 7.70 -3.58
CA PHE A 37 -4.16 8.60 -4.71
C PHE A 37 -5.39 8.69 -5.61
N GLN A 38 -5.47 9.80 -6.33
CA GLN A 38 -6.38 9.99 -7.45
C GLN A 38 -5.64 10.69 -8.59
N LEU A 39 -5.68 10.10 -9.77
CA LEU A 39 -5.13 10.64 -11.00
C LEU A 39 -6.24 10.83 -12.02
N GLN A 40 -6.31 11.99 -12.66
CA GLN A 40 -7.23 12.27 -13.76
C GLN A 40 -6.44 12.57 -15.03
N VAL A 41 -6.76 11.86 -16.09
CA VAL A 41 -6.15 12.00 -17.43
C VAL A 41 -7.25 12.00 -18.51
N GLY A 42 -6.91 12.44 -19.71
CA GLY A 42 -7.79 12.24 -20.87
C GLY A 42 -7.97 10.74 -21.18
N ALA A 43 -9.18 10.30 -21.52
CA ALA A 43 -9.48 8.91 -21.83
C ALA A 43 -9.08 8.52 -23.26
N SER A 44 -7.78 8.61 -23.58
CA SER A 44 -7.23 8.11 -24.85
C SER A 44 -7.16 6.57 -24.85
N ALA A 45 -7.07 5.97 -26.05
CA ALA A 45 -6.85 4.53 -26.18
C ALA A 45 -5.58 4.08 -25.43
N ALA A 46 -4.47 4.84 -25.57
CA ALA A 46 -3.22 4.54 -24.85
C ALA A 46 -3.39 4.55 -23.33
N ASN A 47 -4.14 5.50 -22.77
CA ASN A 47 -4.40 5.55 -21.34
C ASN A 47 -5.30 4.40 -20.87
N LYS A 48 -6.27 3.96 -21.70
CA LYS A 48 -7.12 2.81 -21.39
C LYS A 48 -6.33 1.51 -21.27
N ASP A 49 -5.30 1.34 -22.07
CA ASP A 49 -4.43 0.17 -22.04
C ASP A 49 -3.36 0.25 -20.92
N LEU A 50 -3.04 1.46 -20.47
CA LEU A 50 -1.99 1.73 -19.50
C LEU A 50 -2.48 1.60 -18.05
N PHE A 51 -3.70 2.10 -17.75
CA PHE A 51 -4.22 2.11 -16.39
C PHE A 51 -5.14 0.90 -16.15
N LEU A 52 -4.54 -0.20 -15.65
CA LEU A 52 -5.27 -1.42 -15.33
C LEU A 52 -5.34 -1.62 -13.81
N GLU A 53 -6.45 -2.18 -13.33
CA GLU A 53 -6.57 -2.56 -11.91
C GLU A 53 -5.48 -3.59 -11.55
N GLY A 54 -4.85 -3.40 -10.40
CA GLY A 54 -3.72 -4.19 -9.94
C GLY A 54 -2.34 -3.66 -10.39
N TYR A 55 -2.28 -2.70 -11.31
CA TYR A 55 -1.04 -2.00 -11.63
C TYR A 55 -0.71 -0.96 -10.55
N TYR A 56 0.49 -0.41 -10.61
CA TYR A 56 1.01 0.49 -9.58
C TYR A 56 1.27 1.89 -10.13
N ILE A 57 1.10 2.87 -9.25
CA ILE A 57 1.56 4.25 -9.45
C ILE A 57 2.67 4.53 -8.46
N ILE A 58 3.79 5.02 -8.95
CA ILE A 58 4.92 5.46 -8.14
C ILE A 58 5.32 6.89 -8.49
N ARG A 59 6.14 7.48 -7.63
CA ARG A 59 6.80 8.76 -7.84
C ARG A 59 8.29 8.61 -7.55
N GLU A 60 9.14 9.37 -8.24
CA GLU A 60 10.60 9.31 -8.00
C GLU A 60 11.02 10.01 -6.69
N ASP A 61 10.18 10.91 -6.19
CA ASP A 61 10.43 11.71 -4.99
C ASP A 61 9.71 11.19 -3.75
N ASP A 62 9.11 9.99 -3.81
CA ASP A 62 8.34 9.37 -2.71
C ASP A 62 8.48 7.84 -2.75
N ASP A 63 8.73 7.20 -1.62
CA ASP A 63 8.84 5.72 -1.52
C ASP A 63 7.46 5.04 -1.47
N ASN A 64 6.37 5.77 -1.26
CA ASN A 64 5.05 5.16 -1.26
C ASN A 64 4.71 4.66 -2.67
N VAL A 65 3.96 3.57 -2.72
CA VAL A 65 3.50 2.95 -3.96
C VAL A 65 1.99 2.85 -3.91
N GLY A 66 1.30 3.41 -4.89
CA GLY A 66 -0.16 3.28 -5.04
C GLY A 66 -0.49 2.02 -5.86
N ILE A 67 -1.50 1.25 -5.45
CA ILE A 67 -2.09 0.19 -6.26
C ILE A 67 -3.38 0.70 -6.90
N ILE A 68 -3.54 0.52 -8.21
CA ILE A 68 -4.75 0.91 -8.93
C ILE A 68 -5.89 -0.04 -8.54
N GLU A 69 -6.91 0.50 -7.89
CA GLU A 69 -8.07 -0.28 -7.42
C GLU A 69 -9.34 0.00 -8.22
N SER A 70 -9.40 1.15 -8.90
CA SER A 70 -10.53 1.47 -9.78
C SER A 70 -10.15 2.44 -10.89
N VAL A 71 -10.75 2.22 -12.05
CA VAL A 71 -10.63 3.08 -13.23
C VAL A 71 -12.04 3.40 -13.73
N THR A 72 -12.39 4.68 -13.76
CA THR A 72 -13.70 5.13 -14.24
C THR A 72 -13.55 6.15 -15.35
N ILE A 73 -14.44 6.13 -16.33
CA ILE A 73 -14.49 7.08 -17.44
C ILE A 73 -15.81 7.82 -17.39
N ASN A 74 -15.74 9.16 -17.36
CA ASN A 74 -16.91 10.03 -17.37
C ASN A 74 -16.72 11.16 -18.38
N LEU A 75 -17.82 11.70 -18.87
CA LEU A 75 -17.81 12.93 -19.64
C LEU A 75 -17.73 14.14 -18.69
N ASN A 76 -16.84 15.08 -19.00
CA ASN A 76 -16.81 16.37 -18.34
C ASN A 76 -17.90 17.33 -18.91
N GLU A 77 -17.99 18.53 -18.37
CA GLU A 77 -18.94 19.55 -18.81
C GLU A 77 -18.77 19.97 -20.28
N ASP A 78 -17.55 19.85 -20.83
CA ASP A 78 -17.22 20.13 -22.24
C ASP A 78 -17.46 18.94 -23.17
N GLY A 79 -18.01 17.82 -22.66
CA GLY A 79 -18.26 16.60 -23.43
C GLY A 79 -17.02 15.78 -23.76
N ARG A 80 -15.90 16.02 -23.05
CA ARG A 80 -14.66 15.23 -23.20
C ARG A 80 -14.66 14.06 -22.22
N GLU A 81 -14.20 12.91 -22.66
CA GLU A 81 -14.00 11.75 -21.79
C GLU A 81 -12.79 11.97 -20.88
N ILE A 82 -13.02 11.89 -19.59
CA ILE A 82 -12.00 11.96 -18.54
C ILE A 82 -11.94 10.61 -17.83
N MET A 83 -10.74 10.05 -17.75
CA MET A 83 -10.45 8.86 -16.96
C MET A 83 -9.98 9.26 -15.57
N THR A 84 -10.60 8.69 -14.55
CA THR A 84 -10.21 8.83 -13.14
C THR A 84 -9.70 7.50 -12.64
N VAL A 85 -8.43 7.47 -12.24
CA VAL A 85 -7.71 6.32 -11.69
C VAL A 85 -7.54 6.55 -10.19
N LYS A 86 -7.98 5.61 -9.38
CA LYS A 86 -7.91 5.71 -7.91
C LYS A 86 -7.36 4.43 -7.30
N GLY A 87 -6.75 4.59 -6.13
CA GLY A 87 -6.33 3.47 -5.33
C GLY A 87 -5.71 3.90 -4.01
N ARG A 88 -5.41 2.91 -3.19
CA ARG A 88 -4.70 3.10 -1.93
C ARG A 88 -3.23 2.76 -2.10
N PHE A 89 -2.43 3.10 -1.10
CA PHE A 89 -1.04 2.65 -1.08
C PHE A 89 -0.97 1.14 -0.81
N VAL A 90 0.14 0.52 -1.21
CA VAL A 90 0.31 -0.95 -1.18
C VAL A 90 0.28 -1.53 0.24
N ASP A 91 0.47 -0.74 1.29
CA ASP A 91 0.23 -1.16 2.66
C ASP A 91 -1.21 -1.65 2.89
N SER A 92 -2.17 -1.19 2.08
CA SER A 92 -3.55 -1.68 2.08
C SER A 92 -3.68 -3.18 1.80
N ILE A 93 -2.69 -3.82 1.17
CA ILE A 93 -2.70 -5.26 0.91
C ILE A 93 -2.70 -6.08 2.20
N ILE A 94 -2.11 -5.54 3.29
CA ILE A 94 -2.14 -6.14 4.64
C ILE A 94 -3.59 -6.34 5.10
N GLY A 95 -4.47 -5.40 4.75
CA GLY A 95 -5.90 -5.47 5.06
C GLY A 95 -6.69 -6.58 4.35
N ARG A 96 -6.07 -7.27 3.38
CA ARG A 96 -6.64 -8.49 2.78
C ARG A 96 -6.52 -9.72 3.69
N ARG A 97 -5.92 -9.57 4.86
CA ARG A 97 -5.70 -10.63 5.84
C ARG A 97 -6.41 -10.31 7.15
N ILE A 98 -6.94 -11.35 7.75
CA ILE A 98 -7.41 -11.35 9.14
C ILE A 98 -6.42 -12.17 9.98
N ILE A 99 -6.32 -11.88 11.25
CA ILE A 99 -5.60 -12.71 12.23
C ILE A 99 -6.46 -13.96 12.44
N ALA A 100 -6.19 -15.01 11.66
CA ALA A 100 -7.06 -16.19 11.55
C ALA A 100 -7.02 -17.07 12.79
N LYS A 101 -5.82 -17.23 13.37
CA LYS A 101 -5.58 -17.99 14.59
C LYS A 101 -5.52 -17.04 15.77
N GLN A 102 -5.97 -17.51 16.94
CA GLN A 102 -5.74 -16.78 18.18
C GLN A 102 -4.25 -16.62 18.41
N THR A 103 -3.75 -15.40 18.31
CA THR A 103 -2.35 -15.05 18.51
C THR A 103 -2.19 -14.21 19.75
N THR A 104 -1.33 -14.64 20.68
CA THR A 104 -0.89 -13.85 21.82
C THR A 104 0.49 -13.27 21.49
N VAL A 105 0.62 -11.95 21.55
CA VAL A 105 1.88 -11.25 21.38
C VAL A 105 2.34 -10.70 22.73
N SER A 106 3.62 -10.85 23.06
CA SER A 106 4.21 -10.33 24.30
C SER A 106 5.68 -10.04 24.08
N GLY A 107 6.06 -8.79 24.23
CA GLY A 107 7.42 -8.33 24.00
C GLY A 107 7.49 -6.90 23.48
N LYS A 108 8.54 -6.57 22.75
CA LYS A 108 8.67 -5.28 22.10
C LYS A 108 7.60 -5.08 21.04
N LEU A 109 7.11 -3.85 20.90
CA LEU A 109 6.08 -3.50 19.92
C LEU A 109 6.47 -3.93 18.50
N SER A 110 7.72 -3.67 18.09
CA SER A 110 8.23 -4.10 16.79
C SER A 110 8.12 -5.61 16.60
N ASP A 111 8.62 -6.39 17.57
CA ASP A 111 8.64 -7.85 17.50
C ASP A 111 7.20 -8.42 17.45
N CYS A 112 6.29 -7.77 18.18
CA CYS A 112 4.87 -8.16 18.17
C CYS A 112 4.19 -7.87 16.82
N ILE A 113 4.49 -6.73 16.19
CA ILE A 113 3.97 -6.40 14.85
C ILE A 113 4.58 -7.35 13.80
N GLU A 114 5.89 -7.60 13.87
CA GLU A 114 6.58 -8.54 12.98
C GLU A 114 5.98 -9.95 13.10
N GLN A 115 5.72 -10.44 14.32
CA GLN A 115 5.04 -11.72 14.54
C GLN A 115 3.67 -11.76 13.88
N LEU A 116 2.85 -10.71 14.02
CA LEU A 116 1.53 -10.65 13.41
C LEU A 116 1.60 -10.68 11.88
N ILE A 117 2.58 -10.01 11.27
CA ILE A 117 2.82 -10.03 9.82
C ILE A 117 3.32 -11.39 9.39
N ASP A 118 4.29 -11.96 10.09
CA ASP A 118 4.86 -13.26 9.76
C ASP A 118 3.79 -14.36 9.75
N GLU A 119 3.01 -14.48 10.82
CA GLU A 119 1.99 -15.52 10.99
C GLU A 119 0.79 -15.38 10.02
N ASN A 120 0.56 -14.21 9.41
CA ASN A 120 -0.62 -13.99 8.58
C ASN A 120 -0.33 -13.63 7.12
N ILE A 121 0.92 -13.26 6.78
CA ILE A 121 1.33 -12.85 5.43
C ILE A 121 2.51 -13.68 4.92
N ILE A 122 3.60 -13.78 5.70
CA ILE A 122 4.86 -14.39 5.23
C ILE A 122 4.82 -15.90 5.38
N ASN A 123 4.52 -16.38 6.58
CA ASN A 123 4.48 -17.81 6.93
C ASN A 123 3.13 -18.21 7.55
N PRO A 124 1.99 -17.96 6.89
CA PRO A 124 0.70 -18.37 7.43
C PRO A 124 0.59 -19.90 7.48
N GLU A 125 -0.14 -20.43 8.47
CA GLU A 125 -0.42 -21.87 8.61
C GLU A 125 -1.12 -22.43 7.35
N ASP A 126 -2.03 -21.67 6.76
CA ASP A 126 -2.62 -21.94 5.46
C ASP A 126 -1.82 -21.18 4.38
N THR A 127 -1.04 -21.93 3.60
CA THR A 127 -0.15 -21.35 2.58
C THR A 127 -0.86 -20.61 1.45
N ASP A 128 -2.15 -20.88 1.21
CA ASP A 128 -2.95 -20.14 0.22
C ASP A 128 -3.19 -18.68 0.65
N ARG A 129 -2.93 -18.38 1.92
CA ARG A 129 -3.01 -17.03 2.48
C ARG A 129 -1.71 -16.25 2.39
N GLN A 130 -0.62 -16.87 1.98
CA GLN A 130 0.67 -16.21 1.82
C GLN A 130 0.57 -15.07 0.78
N ILE A 131 1.22 -13.95 1.06
CA ILE A 131 1.49 -12.92 0.06
C ILE A 131 2.94 -13.09 -0.37
N SER A 132 3.14 -13.51 -1.60
CA SER A 132 4.48 -13.72 -2.15
C SER A 132 5.30 -12.43 -2.17
N ASN A 133 6.62 -12.56 -2.06
CA ASN A 133 7.56 -11.45 -2.12
C ASN A 133 7.29 -10.36 -1.06
N PHE A 134 6.90 -10.76 0.15
CA PHE A 134 6.68 -9.85 1.27
C PHE A 134 7.76 -10.06 2.33
N THR A 135 8.43 -8.97 2.71
CA THR A 135 9.52 -8.97 3.69
C THR A 135 9.32 -7.86 4.73
N ILE A 136 10.10 -7.89 5.78
CA ILE A 136 10.08 -6.89 6.86
C ILE A 136 11.47 -6.26 6.97
N ASP A 137 11.52 -4.94 6.96
CA ASP A 137 12.71 -4.18 7.32
C ASP A 137 12.61 -3.85 8.81
N SER A 138 13.40 -4.54 9.62
CA SER A 138 13.29 -4.50 11.07
C SER A 138 13.67 -3.13 11.64
N TYR A 139 12.73 -2.51 12.33
CA TYR A 139 12.93 -1.28 13.10
C TYR A 139 12.60 -1.53 14.56
N THR A 140 13.51 -1.25 15.48
CA THR A 140 13.32 -1.61 16.90
C THR A 140 12.54 -0.54 17.65
N VAL A 141 11.35 -0.89 18.11
CA VAL A 141 10.56 -0.11 19.06
C VAL A 141 10.51 -0.85 20.40
N ASN A 142 11.21 -0.30 21.39
CA ASN A 142 11.46 -0.98 22.68
C ASN A 142 10.26 -0.97 23.65
N THR A 143 9.15 -0.31 23.29
CA THR A 143 7.92 -0.32 24.11
C THR A 143 7.40 -1.74 24.28
N MET A 144 7.23 -2.17 25.53
CA MET A 144 6.73 -3.52 25.84
C MET A 144 5.21 -3.53 25.79
N ILE A 145 4.67 -4.53 25.12
CA ILE A 145 3.22 -4.75 25.01
C ILE A 145 2.88 -6.21 25.30
N GLU A 146 1.64 -6.43 25.72
CA GLU A 146 1.04 -7.76 25.79
C GLU A 146 -0.40 -7.64 25.29
N ALA A 147 -0.78 -8.45 24.32
CA ALA A 147 -2.11 -8.43 23.71
C ALA A 147 -2.47 -9.78 23.09
N GLN A 148 -3.76 -10.01 22.90
CA GLN A 148 -4.28 -11.20 22.23
C GLN A 148 -5.26 -10.79 21.14
N TYR A 149 -5.11 -11.36 19.97
CA TYR A 149 -5.94 -11.07 18.80
C TYR A 149 -6.49 -12.34 18.18
N THR A 150 -7.71 -12.26 17.65
CA THR A 150 -8.33 -13.31 16.83
C THR A 150 -9.45 -12.70 15.99
N GLY A 151 -9.56 -13.09 14.73
CA GLY A 151 -10.61 -12.64 13.79
C GLY A 151 -10.56 -11.14 13.45
N LYS A 152 -9.54 -10.42 13.86
CA LYS A 152 -9.37 -8.98 13.56
C LYS A 152 -8.72 -8.78 12.20
N ASN A 153 -9.07 -7.69 11.53
CA ASN A 153 -8.34 -7.26 10.32
C ASN A 153 -6.89 -6.92 10.71
N LEU A 154 -5.93 -7.45 9.94
CA LEU A 154 -4.51 -7.31 10.27
C LEU A 154 -4.05 -5.85 10.15
N LEU A 155 -4.44 -5.15 9.06
CA LEU A 155 -4.07 -3.76 8.84
C LEU A 155 -4.63 -2.84 9.94
N GLU A 156 -5.93 -3.01 10.29
CA GLU A 156 -6.57 -2.23 11.35
C GLU A 156 -5.90 -2.46 12.71
N THR A 157 -5.47 -3.70 12.98
CA THR A 157 -4.76 -4.04 14.22
C THR A 157 -3.40 -3.35 14.28
N ILE A 158 -2.62 -3.41 13.19
CA ILE A 158 -1.31 -2.75 13.10
C ILE A 158 -1.48 -1.22 13.19
N ALA A 159 -2.43 -0.66 12.44
CA ALA A 159 -2.72 0.78 12.47
C ALA A 159 -3.05 1.26 13.89
N SER A 160 -3.91 0.53 14.62
CA SER A 160 -4.28 0.85 15.99
C SER A 160 -3.11 0.78 16.96
N LEU A 161 -2.22 -0.21 16.80
CA LEU A 161 -0.98 -0.31 17.58
C LEU A 161 -0.06 0.89 17.27
N CYS A 162 0.17 1.16 16.00
CA CYS A 162 1.02 2.26 15.55
C CYS A 162 0.50 3.62 16.05
N GLU A 163 -0.80 3.88 15.95
CA GLU A 163 -1.43 5.10 16.45
C GLU A 163 -1.31 5.22 17.98
N THR A 164 -1.55 4.11 18.69
CA THR A 164 -1.48 4.10 20.17
C THR A 164 -0.08 4.46 20.68
N TYR A 165 0.94 4.03 19.98
CA TYR A 165 2.33 4.20 20.42
C TYR A 165 3.10 5.28 19.63
N GLY A 166 2.45 6.01 18.74
CA GLY A 166 3.03 7.15 18.02
C GLY A 166 4.04 6.74 16.94
N ILE A 167 3.94 5.54 16.36
CA ILE A 167 4.84 4.99 15.35
C ILE A 167 4.15 4.98 13.99
N GLY A 168 4.85 5.39 12.94
CA GLY A 168 4.38 5.27 11.57
C GLY A 168 4.69 3.89 10.98
N TYR A 169 3.94 3.50 9.96
CA TYR A 169 4.27 2.32 9.16
C TYR A 169 4.02 2.60 7.67
N LYS A 170 4.71 1.85 6.82
CA LYS A 170 4.47 1.85 5.36
C LYS A 170 4.91 0.51 4.76
N VAL A 171 4.45 0.25 3.55
CA VAL A 171 5.00 -0.79 2.68
C VAL A 171 5.59 -0.12 1.44
N THR A 172 6.83 -0.46 1.13
CA THR A 172 7.53 0.01 -0.08
C THR A 172 7.81 -1.16 -1.01
N ILE A 173 8.36 -0.91 -2.19
CA ILE A 173 8.89 -1.93 -3.08
C ILE A 173 10.39 -1.72 -3.19
N ASN A 174 11.19 -2.77 -2.95
CA ASN A 174 12.65 -2.73 -3.08
C ASN A 174 13.13 -3.05 -4.52
N SER A 175 14.46 -3.03 -4.73
CA SER A 175 15.08 -3.34 -6.02
C SER A 175 14.87 -4.78 -6.49
N ASP A 176 14.55 -5.68 -5.60
CA ASP A 176 14.30 -7.11 -5.87
C ASP A 176 12.82 -7.40 -6.14
N ASN A 177 12.01 -6.33 -6.27
CA ASN A 177 10.56 -6.40 -6.48
C ASN A 177 9.80 -7.06 -5.32
N GLU A 178 10.27 -6.86 -4.10
CA GLU A 178 9.60 -7.34 -2.90
C GLU A 178 8.85 -6.20 -2.21
N PHE A 179 7.70 -6.51 -1.64
CA PHE A 179 7.01 -5.64 -0.70
C PHE A 179 7.74 -5.63 0.63
N VAL A 180 8.15 -4.47 1.10
CA VAL A 180 8.92 -4.32 2.33
C VAL A 180 8.13 -3.51 3.34
N PHE A 181 7.66 -4.18 4.39
CA PHE A 181 7.04 -3.50 5.53
C PHE A 181 8.10 -2.79 6.37
N LYS A 182 7.82 -1.54 6.75
CA LYS A 182 8.72 -0.71 7.57
C LYS A 182 7.94 -0.01 8.66
N LEU A 183 8.51 0.04 9.86
CA LEU A 183 8.12 0.97 10.92
C LEU A 183 9.06 2.18 10.88
N TYR A 184 8.56 3.37 11.30
CA TYR A 184 9.35 4.60 11.37
C TYR A 184 8.79 5.59 12.38
N GLU A 185 9.64 6.49 12.90
CA GLU A 185 9.28 7.64 13.74
C GLU A 185 9.21 8.93 12.95
#